data_6184e4b283c6f7f2f3e63963e7ace9d4
#
_entry.id   6184e4b283c6f7f2f3e63963e7ace9d4
#
_cell.length_a   1.000
_cell.length_b   1.000
_cell.length_c   1.000
_cell.angle_alpha   90.00
_cell.angle_beta   90.00
_cell.angle_gamma   90.00
#
_symmetry.space_group_name_H-M   'P 1'
#
loop_
_entity.id
_entity.type
_entity.pdbx_description
1 polymer ?
#
loop_
_entity_poly.entity_id
_entity_poly.type
_entity_poly.pdbx_seq_one_letter_code
_entity_poly.pdbx_strand_id
1 'polypeptide(L)'
;MALTEETLQDKIEVVGDYKAVQVRTATVIKRDGTEISRNFHRHVLQCSTKTDDTWADTDISGESAEVQGICNAVWSDSVRTAYQTAMDAQETP
;
A
#
# COMPACT_ATOMS: atom_id res chain seq x y z
N MET A 1 18.42 4.98 -31.07
CA MET A 1 17.33 5.50 -30.22
C MET A 1 16.94 4.41 -29.24
N ALA A 2 17.09 4.66 -27.95
CA ALA A 2 16.78 3.67 -26.91
C ALA A 2 15.58 4.15 -26.08
N LEU A 3 14.55 3.32 -26.02
CA LEU A 3 13.42 3.52 -25.10
C LEU A 3 13.61 2.60 -23.91
N THR A 4 13.48 3.16 -22.72
CA THR A 4 13.56 2.39 -21.49
C THR A 4 12.33 2.67 -20.64
N GLU A 5 11.94 1.67 -19.83
CA GLU A 5 10.83 1.79 -18.90
C GLU A 5 11.35 1.50 -17.50
N GLU A 6 11.03 2.38 -16.57
CA GLU A 6 11.36 2.22 -15.16
C GLU A 6 10.09 2.27 -14.35
N THR A 7 10.01 1.41 -13.34
CA THR A 7 8.89 1.42 -12.41
C THR A 7 9.45 1.72 -11.03
N LEU A 8 8.93 2.78 -10.39
CA LEU A 8 9.35 3.17 -9.05
C LEU A 8 8.16 3.46 -8.16
N GLN A 9 8.33 3.15 -6.88
CA GLN A 9 7.38 3.57 -5.86
C GLN A 9 7.82 4.96 -5.39
N ASP A 10 7.26 5.99 -6.00
CA ASP A 10 7.75 7.36 -5.81
C ASP A 10 7.11 8.06 -4.61
N LYS A 11 6.07 7.47 -4.02
CA LYS A 11 5.43 8.05 -2.85
C LYS A 11 4.78 6.95 -2.01
N ILE A 12 5.08 6.97 -0.72
CA ILE A 12 4.48 6.06 0.25
C ILE A 12 3.98 6.91 1.41
N GLU A 13 2.69 6.80 1.74
CA GLU A 13 2.08 7.58 2.81
C GLU A 13 1.39 6.67 3.82
N VAL A 14 1.50 7.02 5.09
CA VAL A 14 0.74 6.38 6.16
C VAL A 14 -0.36 7.35 6.56
N VAL A 15 -1.61 6.93 6.49
CA VAL A 15 -2.76 7.81 6.61
C VAL A 15 -3.75 7.28 7.64
N GLY A 16 -4.24 8.17 8.49
CA GLY A 16 -5.34 7.91 9.40
C GLY A 16 -4.96 7.18 10.67
N ASP A 17 -5.96 6.96 11.51
CA ASP A 17 -5.79 6.32 12.81
C ASP A 17 -5.42 4.84 12.70
N TYR A 18 -5.80 4.20 11.61
CA TYR A 18 -5.56 2.78 11.38
C TYR A 18 -4.36 2.54 10.47
N LYS A 19 -3.58 3.58 10.22
CA LYS A 19 -2.30 3.52 9.50
C LYS A 19 -2.43 2.83 8.13
N ALA A 20 -3.42 3.24 7.34
CA ALA A 20 -3.51 2.78 5.95
C ALA A 20 -2.25 3.21 5.19
N VAL A 21 -1.63 2.29 4.48
CA VAL A 21 -0.42 2.58 3.72
C VAL A 21 -0.80 2.75 2.25
N GLN A 22 -0.60 3.97 1.73
CA GLN A 22 -0.88 4.29 0.34
C GLN A 22 0.44 4.29 -0.44
N VAL A 23 0.47 3.53 -1.52
CA VAL A 23 1.66 3.40 -2.36
C VAL A 23 1.35 3.94 -3.75
N ARG A 24 2.13 4.91 -4.20
CA ARG A 24 2.04 5.40 -5.57
C ARG A 24 3.20 4.84 -6.37
N THR A 25 2.88 4.18 -7.48
CA THR A 25 3.87 3.61 -8.38
C THR A 25 3.90 4.46 -9.65
N ALA A 26 5.08 4.91 -10.03
CA ALA A 26 5.28 5.66 -11.27
C ALA A 26 5.92 4.75 -12.30
N THR A 27 5.34 4.73 -13.51
CA THR A 27 5.94 4.10 -14.67
C THR A 27 6.50 5.21 -15.56
N VAL A 28 7.80 5.23 -15.73
CA VAL A 28 8.52 6.29 -16.42
C VAL A 28 9.08 5.73 -17.72
N ILE A 29 8.75 6.39 -18.83
CA ILE A 29 9.29 6.04 -20.14
C ILE A 29 10.35 7.09 -20.51
N LYS A 30 11.53 6.62 -20.87
CA LYS A 30 12.64 7.50 -21.26
C LYS A 30 13.09 7.20 -22.68
N ARG A 31 13.50 8.23 -23.38
CA ARG A 31 14.15 8.12 -24.68
C ARG A 31 15.55 8.70 -24.55
N ASP A 32 16.55 7.83 -24.77
CA ASP A 32 17.98 8.24 -24.67
C ASP A 32 18.29 8.93 -23.33
N GLY A 33 17.71 8.41 -22.25
CA GLY A 33 17.93 8.93 -20.91
C GLY A 33 17.02 10.09 -20.52
N THR A 34 16.19 10.60 -21.42
CA THR A 34 15.29 11.72 -21.15
C THR A 34 13.86 11.21 -20.93
N GLU A 35 13.25 11.60 -19.81
CA GLU A 35 11.89 11.22 -19.52
C GLU A 35 10.92 11.87 -20.52
N ILE A 36 10.10 11.06 -21.17
CA ILE A 36 9.10 11.54 -22.13
C ILE A 36 7.67 11.26 -21.69
N SER A 37 7.47 10.36 -20.72
CA SER A 37 6.14 10.02 -20.24
C SER A 37 6.22 9.48 -18.84
N ARG A 38 5.20 9.77 -18.02
CA ARG A 38 5.10 9.26 -16.66
C ARG A 38 3.64 8.99 -16.33
N ASN A 39 3.36 7.77 -15.92
CA ASN A 39 2.02 7.36 -15.48
C ASN A 39 2.07 6.92 -14.04
N PHE A 40 0.98 7.13 -13.29
CA PHE A 40 0.90 6.80 -11.88
C PHE A 40 -0.19 5.77 -11.64
N HIS A 41 0.11 4.86 -10.72
CA HIS A 41 -0.85 3.89 -10.20
C HIS A 41 -0.78 3.92 -8.68
N ARG A 42 -1.94 3.91 -8.02
CA ARG A 42 -2.00 3.92 -6.56
C ARG A 42 -2.70 2.69 -6.06
N HIS A 43 -2.18 2.13 -4.98
CA HIS A 43 -2.90 1.11 -4.24
C HIS A 43 -2.80 1.39 -2.75
N VAL A 44 -3.77 0.86 -2.00
CA VAL A 44 -3.87 1.10 -0.57
C VAL A 44 -3.85 -0.24 0.14
N LEU A 45 -3.06 -0.31 1.23
CA LEU A 45 -2.97 -1.49 2.07
C LEU A 45 -3.58 -1.16 3.44
N GLN A 46 -4.52 -1.98 3.88
CA GLN A 46 -5.08 -1.89 5.22
C GLN A 46 -4.38 -2.89 6.13
N CYS A 47 -4.40 -2.66 7.44
CA CYS A 47 -3.63 -3.47 8.38
C CYS A 47 -4.20 -4.87 8.59
N SER A 48 -5.46 -5.09 8.27
CA SER A 48 -6.09 -6.40 8.40
C SER A 48 -7.04 -6.63 7.24
N THR A 49 -7.27 -7.90 6.92
CA THR A 49 -8.15 -8.32 5.84
C THR A 49 -9.18 -9.29 6.40
N LYS A 50 -10.44 -9.10 6.03
CA LYS A 50 -11.52 -9.98 6.47
C LYS A 50 -11.97 -10.86 5.31
N THR A 51 -12.00 -12.16 5.54
CA THR A 51 -12.46 -13.15 4.57
C THR A 51 -13.38 -14.13 5.29
N ASP A 52 -14.62 -14.31 4.77
CA ASP A 52 -15.60 -15.23 5.37
C ASP A 52 -15.77 -14.99 6.87
N ASP A 53 -15.94 -13.72 7.26
CA ASP A 53 -16.12 -13.27 8.65
C ASP A 53 -14.91 -13.53 9.55
N THR A 54 -13.76 -13.87 8.97
CA THR A 54 -12.52 -14.11 9.73
C THR A 54 -11.50 -13.02 9.41
N TRP A 55 -10.96 -12.39 10.45
CA TRP A 55 -9.90 -11.40 10.30
C TRP A 55 -8.53 -12.08 10.26
N ALA A 56 -7.66 -11.56 9.40
CA ALA A 56 -6.28 -12.01 9.29
C ALA A 56 -5.39 -10.81 9.02
N ASP A 57 -4.11 -10.94 9.31
CA ASP A 57 -3.14 -9.91 8.94
C ASP A 57 -3.06 -9.81 7.43
N THR A 58 -2.98 -8.58 6.93
CA THR A 58 -2.85 -8.34 5.50
C THR A 58 -1.55 -8.95 4.98
N ASP A 59 -1.65 -9.72 3.91
CA ASP A 59 -0.47 -10.31 3.27
C ASP A 59 0.24 -9.23 2.44
N ILE A 60 1.45 -8.89 2.85
CA ILE A 60 2.29 -7.90 2.19
C ILE A 60 3.51 -8.53 1.51
N SER A 61 3.51 -9.85 1.38
CA SER A 61 4.67 -10.57 0.82
C SER A 61 4.98 -10.16 -0.63
N GLY A 62 3.98 -9.67 -1.37
CA GLY A 62 4.17 -9.17 -2.73
C GLY A 62 4.64 -7.72 -2.82
N GLU A 63 4.77 -7.02 -1.69
CA GLU A 63 5.21 -5.62 -1.67
C GLU A 63 6.72 -5.52 -1.62
N SER A 64 7.24 -4.32 -1.92
CA SER A 64 8.69 -4.08 -1.81
C SER A 64 9.14 -4.17 -0.36
N ALA A 65 10.44 -4.40 -0.14
CA ALA A 65 10.99 -4.46 1.21
C ALA A 65 10.74 -3.15 1.98
N GLU A 66 10.79 -2.01 1.30
CA GLU A 66 10.51 -0.71 1.93
C GLU A 66 9.06 -0.64 2.42
N VAL A 67 8.10 -1.02 1.58
CA VAL A 67 6.68 -1.03 1.96
C VAL A 67 6.43 -2.02 3.10
N GLN A 68 7.00 -3.21 3.02
CA GLN A 68 6.87 -4.20 4.10
C GLN A 68 7.41 -3.66 5.41
N GLY A 69 8.57 -2.99 5.38
CA GLY A 69 9.16 -2.40 6.58
C GLY A 69 8.28 -1.33 7.20
N ILE A 70 7.68 -0.48 6.38
CA ILE A 70 6.75 0.57 6.84
C ILE A 70 5.51 -0.08 7.46
N CYS A 71 4.90 -1.04 6.79
CA CYS A 71 3.73 -1.74 7.30
C CYS A 71 4.00 -2.39 8.65
N ASN A 72 5.13 -3.09 8.76
CA ASN A 72 5.50 -3.77 10.01
C ASN A 72 5.77 -2.78 11.13
N ALA A 73 6.26 -1.59 10.80
CA ALA A 73 6.55 -0.56 11.80
C ALA A 73 5.27 0.08 12.34
N VAL A 74 4.25 0.27 11.51
CA VAL A 74 3.05 1.03 11.90
C VAL A 74 1.85 0.15 12.25
N TRP A 75 1.81 -1.09 11.82
CA TRP A 75 0.69 -2.00 12.06
C TRP A 75 0.91 -2.83 13.33
N SER A 76 0.75 -2.19 14.48
CA SER A 76 0.80 -2.88 15.76
C SER A 76 -0.49 -3.67 16.01
N ASP A 77 -0.45 -4.57 17.00
CA ASP A 77 -1.64 -5.33 17.38
C ASP A 77 -2.80 -4.41 17.79
N SER A 78 -2.50 -3.31 18.49
CA SER A 78 -3.53 -2.36 18.89
C SER A 78 -4.16 -1.65 17.69
N VAL A 79 -3.37 -1.31 16.67
CA VAL A 79 -3.87 -0.71 15.42
C VAL A 79 -4.76 -1.69 14.68
N ARG A 80 -4.33 -2.94 14.55
CA ARG A 80 -5.14 -3.99 13.90
C ARG A 80 -6.45 -4.22 14.61
N THR A 81 -6.41 -4.32 15.93
CA THR A 81 -7.62 -4.53 16.74
C THR A 81 -8.59 -3.36 16.61
N ALA A 82 -8.07 -2.14 16.66
CA ALA A 82 -8.91 -0.94 16.50
C ALA A 82 -9.59 -0.90 15.13
N TYR A 83 -8.84 -1.23 14.09
CA TYR A 83 -9.38 -1.28 12.73
C TYR A 83 -10.47 -2.35 12.60
N GLN A 84 -10.20 -3.55 13.08
CA GLN A 84 -11.17 -4.66 13.02
C GLN A 84 -12.45 -4.31 13.77
N THR A 85 -12.32 -3.71 14.95
CA THR A 85 -13.48 -3.29 15.76
C THR A 85 -14.30 -2.23 15.04
N ALA A 86 -13.61 -1.24 14.44
CA ALA A 86 -14.30 -0.16 13.73
C ALA A 86 -15.02 -0.69 12.48
N MET A 87 -14.41 -1.59 11.75
CA MET A 87 -15.03 -2.16 10.54
C MET A 87 -16.21 -3.07 10.88
N ASP A 88 -16.10 -3.87 11.94
CA ASP A 88 -17.20 -4.72 12.37
C ASP A 88 -18.39 -3.89 12.85
N ALA A 89 -18.14 -2.76 13.51
CA ALA A 89 -19.19 -1.84 13.94
C ALA A 89 -19.93 -1.23 12.74
N GLN A 90 -19.25 -1.00 11.63
CA GLN A 90 -19.88 -0.46 10.42
C GLN A 90 -20.75 -1.50 9.71
N GLU A 91 -20.45 -2.78 9.86
CA GLU A 91 -21.20 -3.86 9.23
C GLU A 91 -22.50 -4.21 10.01
N THR A 92 -22.59 -3.77 11.24
CA THR A 92 -23.74 -4.06 12.07
C THR A 92 -24.88 -3.10 11.70
N PRO A 93 -26.03 -3.62 11.26
CA PRO A 93 -27.17 -2.77 10.91
C PRO A 93 -27.79 -2.07 12.13
#